data_1715268dc8fa6a85dd81de030bd3f90a
#
_entry.id   1715268dc8fa6a85dd81de030bd3f90a
#
_cell.length_a   1.000
_cell.length_b   1.000
_cell.length_c   1.000
_cell.angle_alpha   90.00
_cell.angle_beta   90.00
_cell.angle_gamma   90.00
#
_symmetry.space_group_name_H-M   'P 1'
#
loop_
_entity.id
_entity.type
_entity.pdbx_description
1 polymer ?
#
loop_
_entity_poly.entity_id
_entity_poly.type
_entity_poly.pdbx_seq_one_letter_code
_entity_poly.pdbx_strand_id
1 'polypeptide(L)' 'MKVKIFMDARASTIEAQINTWLDGIDAAVIVKTDTVVANVAEKAGDGAYPCIVVTIWYEPPQS' A
#
# COMPACT_ATOMS: atom_id res chain seq x y z
N MET A 1 -0.06 -17.29 -0.54
CA MET A 1 -0.57 -15.91 -0.58
C MET A 1 0.47 -14.96 -0.02
N LYS A 2 0.62 -13.82 -0.65
CA LYS A 2 1.56 -12.80 -0.20
C LYS A 2 0.84 -11.49 0.09
N VAL A 3 1.52 -10.61 0.78
CA VAL A 3 0.99 -9.31 1.18
C VAL A 3 1.93 -8.23 0.69
N LYS A 4 1.36 -7.18 0.10
CA LYS A 4 2.07 -5.97 -0.28
C LYS A 4 1.44 -4.79 0.44
N ILE A 5 2.26 -3.97 1.09
CA ILE A 5 1.77 -2.83 1.85
C ILE A 5 2.37 -1.55 1.27
N PHE A 6 1.49 -0.57 1.02
CA PHE A 6 1.88 0.77 0.60
C PHE A 6 1.45 1.77 1.66
N MET A 7 2.29 2.73 1.96
CA MET A 7 2.00 3.70 3.00
C MET A 7 2.57 5.05 2.59
N ASP A 8 1.71 6.07 2.59
CA ASP A 8 2.11 7.44 2.27
C ASP A 8 1.02 8.40 2.72
N ALA A 9 1.38 9.65 2.93
CA ALA A 9 0.42 10.68 3.29
C ALA A 9 -0.39 11.17 2.08
N ARG A 10 0.06 10.90 0.87
CA ARG A 10 -0.57 11.39 -0.35
C ARG A 10 -1.15 10.24 -1.16
N ALA A 11 -2.44 10.36 -1.49
CA ALA A 11 -3.11 9.35 -2.30
C ALA A 11 -2.50 9.22 -3.69
N SER A 12 -2.09 10.35 -4.30
CA SER A 12 -1.50 10.31 -5.63
C SER A 12 -0.18 9.55 -5.65
N THR A 13 0.61 9.66 -4.59
CA THR A 13 1.86 8.91 -4.47
C THR A 13 1.58 7.42 -4.35
N ILE A 14 0.61 7.04 -3.53
CA ILE A 14 0.24 5.64 -3.36
C ILE A 14 -0.29 5.06 -4.67
N GLU A 15 -1.12 5.82 -5.37
CA GLU A 15 -1.66 5.37 -6.65
C GLU A 15 -0.54 5.09 -7.65
N ALA A 16 0.44 5.99 -7.74
CA ALA A 16 1.56 5.80 -8.64
C ALA A 16 2.40 4.58 -8.25
N GLN A 17 2.63 4.39 -6.96
CA GLN A 17 3.38 3.24 -6.46
C GLN A 17 2.67 1.93 -6.76
N ILE A 18 1.36 1.88 -6.52
CA ILE A 18 0.58 0.67 -6.76
C ILE A 18 0.56 0.35 -8.25
N ASN A 19 0.37 1.36 -9.10
CA ASN A 19 0.35 1.13 -10.53
C ASN A 19 1.68 0.63 -11.05
N THR A 20 2.78 1.18 -10.56
CA THR A 20 4.12 0.70 -10.92
C THR A 20 4.31 -0.75 -10.49
N TRP A 21 3.88 -1.08 -9.29
CA TRP A 21 3.97 -2.44 -8.78
C TRP A 21 3.14 -3.41 -9.61
N LEU A 22 1.90 -3.01 -9.94
CA LEU A 22 1.02 -3.86 -10.75
C LEU A 22 1.59 -4.12 -12.13
N ASP A 23 2.26 -3.13 -12.71
CA ASP A 23 2.90 -3.31 -14.01
C ASP A 23 4.03 -4.33 -13.95
N GLY A 24 4.63 -4.54 -12.78
CA GLY A 24 5.72 -5.47 -12.61
C GLY A 24 5.32 -6.87 -12.21
N ILE A 25 4.07 -7.09 -11.80
CA ILE A 25 3.61 -8.41 -11.36
C ILE A 25 2.62 -9.00 -12.36
N ASP A 26 3.16 -9.46 -13.43
CA ASP A 26 2.34 -10.04 -14.49
C ASP A 26 1.61 -11.29 -13.99
N ALA A 27 0.32 -11.41 -14.35
CA ALA A 27 -0.49 -12.60 -14.06
C ALA A 27 -0.76 -12.87 -12.56
N ALA A 28 -0.51 -11.89 -11.69
CA ALA A 28 -0.86 -12.04 -10.29
C ALA A 28 -2.36 -11.90 -10.09
N VAL A 29 -2.89 -12.57 -9.08
CA VAL A 29 -4.32 -12.50 -8.74
C VAL A 29 -4.46 -11.72 -7.43
N ILE A 30 -5.21 -10.64 -7.48
CA ILE A 30 -5.51 -9.85 -6.29
C ILE A 30 -6.67 -10.53 -5.57
N VAL A 31 -6.41 -10.95 -4.33
CA VAL A 31 -7.40 -11.68 -3.54
C VAL A 31 -8.22 -10.72 -2.71
N LYS A 32 -7.57 -9.76 -2.07
CA LYS A 32 -8.24 -8.83 -1.16
C LYS A 32 -7.43 -7.56 -1.06
N THR A 33 -8.11 -6.44 -0.88
CA THR A 33 -7.47 -5.17 -0.57
C THR A 33 -8.10 -4.56 0.67
N ASP A 34 -7.32 -3.81 1.41
CA ASP A 34 -7.79 -3.08 2.58
C ASP A 34 -7.09 -1.74 2.63
N THR A 35 -7.85 -0.69 2.92
CA THR A 35 -7.29 0.65 2.99
C THR A 35 -7.74 1.29 4.30
N VAL A 36 -6.77 1.76 5.05
CA VAL A 36 -7.04 2.46 6.31
C VAL A 36 -6.26 3.76 6.34
N VAL A 37 -6.75 4.71 7.12
CA VAL A 37 -6.04 5.96 7.38
C VAL A 37 -5.66 5.96 8.85
N ALA A 38 -4.37 6.10 9.11
CA ALA A 38 -3.84 6.14 10.46
C ALA A 38 -3.12 7.45 10.69
N ASN A 39 -3.09 7.90 11.93
CA ASN A 39 -2.30 9.06 12.31
C ASN A 39 -0.92 8.59 12.76
N VAL A 40 0.10 9.17 12.17
CA VAL A 40 1.49 8.81 12.45
C VAL A 40 2.20 10.02 13.03
N ALA A 41 2.90 9.82 14.14
CA ALA A 41 3.75 10.85 14.72
C ALA A 41 5.20 10.39 14.56
N GLU A 42 5.99 11.18 13.84
CA GLU A 42 7.38 10.82 13.61
C GLU A 42 8.26 10.98 14.82
N LYS A 43 7.98 11.99 15.62
CA LYS A 43 8.74 12.22 16.85
C LYS A 43 7.90 13.01 17.82
N ALA A 44 8.31 12.95 19.07
CA ALA A 44 7.61 13.65 20.14
C ALA A 44 7.53 15.14 19.85
N GLY A 45 6.34 15.71 20.01
CA GLY A 45 6.12 17.12 19.86
C GLY A 45 5.78 17.59 18.47
N ASP A 46 5.90 16.74 17.46
CA ASP A 46 5.64 17.13 16.08
C ASP A 46 4.18 17.01 15.68
N GLY A 47 3.36 16.41 16.51
CA GLY A 47 1.98 16.15 16.14
C GLY A 47 1.85 15.01 15.13
N ALA A 48 0.65 14.48 15.04
CA ALA A 48 0.36 13.39 14.14
C ALA A 48 -0.10 13.93 12.79
N TYR A 49 0.20 13.18 11.73
CA TYR A 49 -0.32 13.49 10.42
C TYR A 49 -1.00 12.24 9.84
N PRO A 50 -2.00 12.41 8.97
CA PRO A 50 -2.69 11.26 8.39
C PRO A 50 -1.78 10.52 7.41
N CYS A 51 -1.84 9.21 7.45
CA CYS A 51 -1.11 8.36 6.54
C CYS A 51 -2.06 7.30 6.01
N ILE A 52 -2.07 7.13 4.70
CA ILE A 52 -2.92 6.14 4.07
C ILE A 52 -2.12 4.84 3.98
N VAL A 53 -2.72 3.76 4.47
CA VAL A 53 -2.11 2.44 4.44
C VAL A 53 -2.98 1.54 3.58
N VAL A 54 -2.39 1.02 2.50
CA VAL A 54 -3.07 0.11 1.59
C VAL A 54 -2.39 -1.24 1.70
N THR A 55 -3.17 -2.26 2.04
CA THR A 55 -2.68 -3.63 2.14
C THR A 55 -3.33 -4.45 1.04
N ILE A 56 -2.52 -5.18 0.28
CA ILE A 56 -3.00 -6.00 -0.83
C ILE A 56 -2.56 -7.44 -0.58
N TRP A 57 -3.53 -8.33 -0.51
CA TRP A 57 -3.27 -9.78 -0.46
C TRP A 57 -3.36 -10.31 -1.87
N TYR A 58 -2.35 -11.02 -2.31
CA TYR A 58 -2.31 -11.49 -3.69
C TYR A 58 -1.64 -12.86 -3.79
N GLU A 59 -1.99 -13.57 -4.84
CA GLU A 59 -1.31 -14.78 -5.22
C GLU A 59 -0.31 -14.44 -6.31
N PRO A 60 0.98 -14.69 -6.10
CA PRO A 60 1.97 -14.38 -7.13
C PRO A 60 1.75 -15.27 -8.36
N PRO A 61 2.25 -14.82 -9.52
CA PRO A 61 2.14 -15.65 -10.72
C PRO A 61 2.90 -16.94 -10.53
N GLN A 62 2.36 -18.00 -11.06
CA GLN A 62 3.01 -19.31 -11.01
C GLN A 62 3.95 -19.46 -12.20
N SER A 63 5.10 -19.94 -11.92
CA SER A 63 6.11 -20.17 -12.96
C SER A 63 6.01 -21.58 -13.52
#